data_76c06f773b77a84943de18e164f27423
#
_entry.id   76c06f773b77a84943de18e164f27423
#
_cell.length_a   1.000
_cell.length_b   1.000
_cell.length_c   1.000
_cell.angle_alpha   90.00
_cell.angle_beta   90.00
_cell.angle_gamma   90.00
#
_symmetry.space_group_name_H-M   'P 1'
#
loop_
_entity.id
_entity.type
_entity.pdbx_description
1 polymer ?
#
loop_
_entity_poly.entity_id
_entity_poly.type
_entity_poly.pdbx_seq_one_letter_code
_entity_poly.pdbx_strand_id
1 'polypeptide(L)'
;METKEVFAKRLKQARQRAGLSMEGLSAKTGKEVTKQTISKYEAGKAMAGSQILIKLSKALGVPVDYFFRPYTFDVSEVEISFRKKASIGVKDQTILKLKIQDEVERFIDIENILGIESMISRVCAPTQISQPMQMIMLAKEVRRIWGLGISPIPSVKNLLMGHGVKVFEIDGPEGFDGISGYANSHTPLMVINKNIQNTERRRFTHMHELAHLLANTSFDARLSKHDQEKLCDAFASEMLLPAEVVEREFGSKSKIAVQELKRVQKAYGISIDAIIYSLKRHGIFNEN
;
A
#
# COMPACT_ATOMS: atom_id res chain seq x y z
N MET A 1 -11.39 9.45 -26.43
CA MET A 1 -12.44 8.47 -26.07
C MET A 1 -13.78 9.21 -26.12
N GLU A 2 -14.79 8.66 -26.80
CA GLU A 2 -16.10 9.30 -26.87
C GLU A 2 -16.76 9.30 -25.47
N THR A 3 -17.56 10.32 -25.14
CA THR A 3 -18.26 10.46 -23.84
C THR A 3 -19.03 9.19 -23.44
N LYS A 4 -19.58 8.49 -24.43
CA LYS A 4 -20.33 7.25 -24.25
C LYS A 4 -19.45 6.08 -23.81
N GLU A 5 -18.23 5.99 -24.30
CA GLU A 5 -17.25 4.97 -23.91
C GLU A 5 -16.72 5.22 -22.50
N VAL A 6 -16.47 6.50 -22.15
CA VAL A 6 -16.08 6.89 -20.80
C VAL A 6 -17.18 6.47 -19.80
N PHE A 7 -18.42 6.85 -20.06
CA PHE A 7 -19.56 6.48 -19.24
C PHE A 7 -19.68 4.97 -19.04
N ALA A 8 -19.57 4.19 -20.11
CA ALA A 8 -19.68 2.73 -20.06
C ALA A 8 -18.63 2.10 -19.14
N LYS A 9 -17.37 2.50 -19.31
CA LYS A 9 -16.26 2.02 -18.50
C LYS A 9 -16.38 2.46 -17.04
N ARG A 10 -16.71 3.73 -16.78
CA ARG A 10 -16.88 4.28 -15.41
C ARG A 10 -18.04 3.62 -14.67
N LEU A 11 -19.17 3.37 -15.33
CA LEU A 11 -20.29 2.65 -14.73
C LEU A 11 -19.90 1.24 -14.30
N LYS A 12 -19.24 0.49 -15.19
CA LYS A 12 -18.75 -0.86 -14.91
C LYS A 12 -17.76 -0.85 -13.73
N GLN A 13 -16.81 0.10 -13.73
CA GLN A 13 -15.82 0.27 -12.66
C GLN A 13 -16.50 0.55 -11.31
N ALA A 14 -17.43 1.51 -11.26
CA ALA A 14 -18.15 1.86 -10.03
C ALA A 14 -18.97 0.67 -9.48
N ARG A 15 -19.66 -0.07 -10.36
CA ARG A 15 -20.40 -1.27 -9.97
C ARG A 15 -19.50 -2.37 -9.39
N GLN A 16 -18.39 -2.66 -10.07
CA GLN A 16 -17.43 -3.67 -9.62
C GLN A 16 -16.76 -3.25 -8.31
N ARG A 17 -16.38 -1.96 -8.16
CA ARG A 17 -15.83 -1.39 -6.93
C ARG A 17 -16.79 -1.53 -5.75
N ALA A 18 -18.10 -1.39 -6.01
CA ALA A 18 -19.15 -1.61 -5.01
C ALA A 18 -19.42 -3.10 -4.73
N GLY A 19 -18.73 -4.02 -5.38
CA GLY A 19 -18.91 -5.46 -5.23
C GLY A 19 -20.23 -6.00 -5.79
N LEU A 20 -20.94 -5.22 -6.64
CA LEU A 20 -22.28 -5.53 -7.12
C LEU A 20 -22.26 -6.30 -8.44
N SER A 21 -23.14 -7.31 -8.55
CA SER A 21 -23.54 -7.87 -9.85
C SER A 21 -24.45 -6.87 -10.57
N MET A 22 -24.73 -7.08 -11.87
CA MET A 22 -25.70 -6.28 -12.61
C MET A 22 -27.12 -6.39 -12.00
N GLU A 23 -27.48 -7.59 -11.52
CA GLU A 23 -28.72 -7.81 -10.76
C GLU A 23 -28.71 -7.02 -9.44
N GLY A 24 -27.60 -7.06 -8.70
CA GLY A 24 -27.42 -6.33 -7.46
C GLY A 24 -27.57 -4.82 -7.65
N LEU A 25 -27.00 -4.26 -8.73
CA LEU A 25 -27.19 -2.85 -9.07
C LEU A 25 -28.64 -2.56 -9.47
N SER A 26 -29.28 -3.43 -10.26
CA SER A 26 -30.70 -3.30 -10.61
C SER A 26 -31.57 -3.26 -9.36
N ALA A 27 -31.34 -4.16 -8.41
CA ALA A 27 -32.07 -4.19 -7.13
C ALA A 27 -31.86 -2.89 -6.34
N LYS A 28 -30.62 -2.37 -6.25
CA LYS A 28 -30.31 -1.11 -5.55
C LYS A 28 -30.94 0.13 -6.18
N THR A 29 -31.25 0.10 -7.49
CA THR A 29 -31.98 1.18 -8.16
C THR A 29 -33.49 1.00 -8.08
N GLY A 30 -33.99 0.10 -7.23
CA GLY A 30 -35.43 -0.20 -7.12
C GLY A 30 -36.00 -0.90 -8.35
N LYS A 31 -35.13 -1.61 -9.13
CA LYS A 31 -35.46 -2.25 -10.41
C LYS A 31 -35.87 -1.29 -11.54
N GLU A 32 -35.73 0.01 -11.34
CA GLU A 32 -36.00 1.00 -12.40
C GLU A 32 -34.95 0.93 -13.54
N VAL A 33 -33.76 0.43 -13.22
CA VAL A 33 -32.73 0.13 -14.23
C VAL A 33 -32.54 -1.38 -14.27
N THR A 34 -33.03 -2.00 -15.33
CA THR A 34 -32.96 -3.48 -15.46
C THR A 34 -31.53 -3.94 -15.71
N LYS A 35 -31.24 -5.23 -15.42
CA LYS A 35 -29.97 -5.88 -15.77
C LYS A 35 -29.60 -5.67 -17.25
N GLN A 36 -30.58 -5.85 -18.14
CA GLN A 36 -30.35 -5.69 -19.57
C GLN A 36 -29.97 -4.25 -19.94
N THR A 37 -30.61 -3.27 -19.28
CA THR A 37 -30.28 -1.86 -19.47
C THR A 37 -28.87 -1.55 -18.97
N ILE A 38 -28.48 -2.06 -17.78
CA ILE A 38 -27.12 -1.92 -17.24
C ILE A 38 -26.11 -2.55 -18.21
N SER A 39 -26.40 -3.75 -18.73
CA SER A 39 -25.54 -4.41 -19.71
C SER A 39 -25.34 -3.58 -21.00
N LYS A 40 -26.41 -2.95 -21.52
CA LYS A 40 -26.31 -2.04 -22.68
C LYS A 40 -25.49 -0.80 -22.37
N TYR A 41 -25.61 -0.23 -21.17
CA TYR A 41 -24.82 0.92 -20.71
C TYR A 41 -23.33 0.54 -20.61
N GLU A 42 -23.00 -0.56 -19.93
CA GLU A 42 -21.61 -1.00 -19.77
C GLU A 42 -20.96 -1.47 -21.07
N ALA A 43 -21.74 -1.88 -22.05
CA ALA A 43 -21.28 -2.21 -23.41
C ALA A 43 -21.14 -0.96 -24.32
N GLY A 44 -21.44 0.24 -23.83
CA GLY A 44 -21.42 1.47 -24.64
C GLY A 44 -22.51 1.54 -25.70
N LYS A 45 -23.53 0.68 -25.66
CA LYS A 45 -24.62 0.65 -26.64
C LYS A 45 -25.69 1.72 -26.40
N ALA A 46 -25.82 2.18 -25.14
CA ALA A 46 -26.75 3.21 -24.73
C ALA A 46 -26.11 4.09 -23.65
N MET A 47 -26.71 5.25 -23.41
CA MET A 47 -26.31 6.20 -22.38
C MET A 47 -27.51 6.51 -21.48
N ALA A 48 -27.25 6.68 -20.18
CA ALA A 48 -28.30 6.98 -19.22
C ALA A 48 -28.73 8.45 -19.29
N GLY A 49 -30.04 8.71 -19.25
CA GLY A 49 -30.56 10.07 -19.07
C GLY A 49 -30.36 10.57 -17.63
N SER A 50 -30.54 11.88 -17.41
CA SER A 50 -30.20 12.56 -16.15
C SER A 50 -30.84 11.92 -14.90
N GLN A 51 -32.09 11.53 -14.95
CA GLN A 51 -32.76 10.88 -13.81
C GLN A 51 -32.15 9.53 -13.45
N ILE A 52 -31.78 8.74 -14.47
CA ILE A 52 -31.13 7.43 -14.27
C ILE A 52 -29.71 7.63 -13.77
N LEU A 53 -28.96 8.62 -14.26
CA LEU A 53 -27.64 8.98 -13.75
C LEU A 53 -27.65 9.30 -12.26
N ILE A 54 -28.64 10.07 -11.79
CA ILE A 54 -28.80 10.39 -10.36
C ILE A 54 -29.07 9.12 -9.55
N LYS A 55 -29.89 8.18 -10.06
CA LYS A 55 -30.17 6.91 -9.38
C LYS A 55 -28.96 6.02 -9.31
N LEU A 56 -28.21 5.89 -10.41
CA LEU A 56 -26.96 5.14 -10.47
C LEU A 56 -25.91 5.74 -9.53
N SER A 57 -25.78 7.07 -9.49
CA SER A 57 -24.91 7.82 -8.59
C SER A 57 -25.20 7.46 -7.12
N LYS A 58 -26.45 7.55 -6.70
CA LYS A 58 -26.89 7.19 -5.33
C LYS A 58 -26.65 5.71 -5.01
N ALA A 59 -27.01 4.81 -5.93
CA ALA A 59 -26.86 3.36 -5.74
C ALA A 59 -25.40 2.92 -5.63
N LEU A 60 -24.50 3.63 -6.31
CA LEU A 60 -23.05 3.30 -6.37
C LEU A 60 -22.20 4.14 -5.41
N GLY A 61 -22.77 5.17 -4.77
CA GLY A 61 -22.05 6.05 -3.85
C GLY A 61 -20.97 6.89 -4.56
N VAL A 62 -21.25 7.34 -5.79
CA VAL A 62 -20.34 8.20 -6.57
C VAL A 62 -21.09 9.45 -7.04
N PRO A 63 -20.45 10.62 -7.18
CA PRO A 63 -21.10 11.79 -7.76
C PRO A 63 -21.38 11.58 -9.24
N VAL A 64 -22.33 12.34 -9.82
CA VAL A 64 -22.75 12.17 -11.24
C VAL A 64 -21.61 12.44 -12.22
N ASP A 65 -20.75 13.41 -11.94
CA ASP A 65 -19.59 13.77 -12.75
C ASP A 65 -18.57 12.63 -12.86
N TYR A 66 -18.53 11.71 -11.87
CA TYR A 66 -17.67 10.53 -11.92
C TYR A 66 -17.86 9.73 -13.22
N PHE A 67 -19.08 9.61 -13.71
CA PHE A 67 -19.37 8.85 -14.92
C PHE A 67 -18.81 9.46 -16.20
N PHE A 68 -18.40 10.73 -16.15
CA PHE A 68 -17.88 11.49 -17.30
C PHE A 68 -16.41 11.87 -17.15
N ARG A 69 -15.78 11.53 -16.01
CA ARG A 69 -14.37 11.82 -15.79
C ARG A 69 -13.51 11.02 -16.78
N PRO A 70 -12.69 11.68 -17.60
CA PRO A 70 -11.76 10.99 -18.48
C PRO A 70 -10.86 10.03 -17.68
N TYR A 71 -10.37 8.99 -18.32
CA TYR A 71 -9.29 8.19 -17.77
C TYR A 71 -7.99 8.96 -17.98
N THR A 72 -7.42 9.47 -16.91
CA THR A 72 -6.11 10.13 -16.92
C THR A 72 -4.98 9.14 -16.67
N PHE A 73 -5.34 7.91 -16.28
CA PHE A 73 -4.41 6.91 -15.80
C PHE A 73 -4.90 5.48 -16.11
N ASP A 74 -4.08 4.65 -16.73
CA ASP A 74 -4.39 3.21 -16.89
C ASP A 74 -3.77 2.41 -15.76
N VAL A 75 -4.61 1.74 -14.98
CA VAL A 75 -4.20 0.89 -13.84
C VAL A 75 -3.42 -0.33 -14.26
N SER A 76 -3.42 -0.70 -15.53
CA SER A 76 -2.48 -1.71 -16.03
C SER A 76 -1.02 -1.28 -15.84
N GLU A 77 -0.76 0.04 -15.72
CA GLU A 77 0.55 0.64 -15.43
C GLU A 77 0.90 0.71 -13.93
N VAL A 78 -0.05 0.41 -13.02
CA VAL A 78 0.29 0.15 -11.63
C VAL A 78 0.75 -1.29 -11.55
N GLU A 79 2.03 -1.51 -11.65
CA GLU A 79 2.66 -2.80 -11.29
C GLU A 79 2.53 -3.04 -9.78
N ILE A 80 1.28 -3.07 -9.31
CA ILE A 80 0.99 -3.47 -7.94
C ILE A 80 1.08 -4.99 -7.92
N SER A 81 2.08 -5.49 -7.24
CA SER A 81 2.26 -6.93 -7.06
C SER A 81 1.17 -7.51 -6.15
N PHE A 82 -0.11 -7.50 -6.61
CA PHE A 82 -1.19 -8.24 -5.94
C PHE A 82 -0.92 -9.75 -5.81
N ARG A 83 0.17 -10.22 -6.41
CA ARG A 83 0.56 -11.63 -6.41
C ARG A 83 0.92 -12.18 -5.03
N LYS A 84 1.00 -11.34 -3.98
CA LYS A 84 1.67 -11.72 -2.73
C LYS A 84 0.77 -12.27 -1.63
N LYS A 85 -0.56 -12.12 -1.69
CA LYS A 85 -1.43 -12.66 -0.63
C LYS A 85 -2.42 -13.68 -1.20
N ALA A 86 -2.01 -14.94 -1.20
CA ALA A 86 -2.85 -16.10 -1.54
C ALA A 86 -4.14 -16.21 -0.69
N SER A 87 -4.28 -15.39 0.35
CA SER A 87 -5.42 -15.36 1.26
C SER A 87 -6.59 -14.49 0.77
N ILE A 88 -6.39 -13.63 -0.25
CA ILE A 88 -7.45 -12.73 -0.73
C ILE A 88 -8.12 -13.33 -1.96
N GLY A 89 -9.42 -13.54 -1.91
CA GLY A 89 -10.21 -14.05 -3.05
C GLY A 89 -10.12 -13.14 -4.28
N VAL A 90 -10.23 -13.71 -5.47
CA VAL A 90 -10.13 -12.98 -6.77
C VAL A 90 -11.10 -11.78 -6.83
N LYS A 91 -12.32 -11.93 -6.29
CA LYS A 91 -13.31 -10.86 -6.23
C LYS A 91 -12.83 -9.69 -5.38
N ASP A 92 -12.28 -9.98 -4.19
CA ASP A 92 -11.80 -8.94 -3.27
C ASP A 92 -10.54 -8.25 -3.80
N GLN A 93 -9.66 -8.99 -4.48
CA GLN A 93 -8.52 -8.41 -5.21
C GLN A 93 -8.99 -7.42 -6.29
N THR A 94 -10.03 -7.76 -7.04
CA THR A 94 -10.59 -6.88 -8.07
C THR A 94 -11.19 -5.62 -7.45
N ILE A 95 -11.97 -5.76 -6.38
CA ILE A 95 -12.56 -4.61 -5.66
C ILE A 95 -11.46 -3.71 -5.09
N LEU A 96 -10.45 -4.32 -4.46
CA LEU A 96 -9.31 -3.61 -3.88
C LEU A 96 -8.55 -2.83 -4.96
N LYS A 97 -8.25 -3.47 -6.10
CA LYS A 97 -7.58 -2.83 -7.24
C LYS A 97 -8.35 -1.60 -7.73
N LEU A 98 -9.67 -1.72 -7.88
CA LEU A 98 -10.51 -0.61 -8.34
C LEU A 98 -10.62 0.53 -7.32
N LYS A 99 -10.60 0.22 -6.02
CA LYS A 99 -10.55 1.26 -4.96
C LYS A 99 -9.22 2.02 -5.01
N ILE A 100 -8.11 1.29 -5.13
CA ILE A 100 -6.77 1.89 -5.25
C ILE A 100 -6.71 2.80 -6.47
N GLN A 101 -7.20 2.31 -7.61
CA GLN A 101 -7.25 3.08 -8.84
C GLN A 101 -7.94 4.43 -8.66
N ASP A 102 -9.13 4.41 -8.08
CA ASP A 102 -9.95 5.62 -7.91
C ASP A 102 -9.28 6.66 -6.97
N GLU A 103 -8.60 6.20 -5.92
CA GLU A 103 -7.84 7.08 -5.02
C GLU A 103 -6.59 7.66 -5.71
N VAL A 104 -5.85 6.82 -6.42
CA VAL A 104 -4.63 7.24 -7.13
C VAL A 104 -4.95 8.21 -8.26
N GLU A 105 -6.00 7.95 -9.07
CA GLU A 105 -6.45 8.89 -10.11
C GLU A 105 -6.75 10.27 -9.54
N ARG A 106 -7.56 10.33 -8.48
CA ARG A 106 -7.92 11.61 -7.85
C ARG A 106 -6.70 12.38 -7.36
N PHE A 107 -5.73 11.65 -6.80
CA PHE A 107 -4.52 12.26 -6.29
C PHE A 107 -3.64 12.81 -7.42
N ILE A 108 -3.42 12.03 -8.47
CA ILE A 108 -2.63 12.44 -9.64
C ILE A 108 -3.30 13.64 -10.35
N ASP A 109 -4.63 13.63 -10.48
CA ASP A 109 -5.36 14.77 -11.06
C ASP A 109 -5.09 16.07 -10.28
N ILE A 110 -5.10 16.00 -8.93
CA ILE A 110 -4.79 17.16 -8.07
C ILE A 110 -3.34 17.60 -8.24
N GLU A 111 -2.38 16.69 -8.28
CA GLU A 111 -0.96 17.02 -8.48
C GLU A 111 -0.74 17.67 -9.84
N ASN A 112 -1.36 17.14 -10.90
CA ASN A 112 -1.30 17.72 -12.24
C ASN A 112 -1.86 19.16 -12.27
N ILE A 113 -2.98 19.41 -11.57
CA ILE A 113 -3.57 20.75 -11.46
C ILE A 113 -2.63 21.70 -10.71
N LEU A 114 -1.95 21.21 -9.67
CA LEU A 114 -1.05 22.01 -8.85
C LEU A 114 0.38 22.11 -9.39
N GLY A 115 0.71 21.38 -10.45
CA GLY A 115 2.06 21.33 -11.03
C GLY A 115 3.09 20.69 -10.09
N ILE A 116 2.67 19.73 -9.23
CA ILE A 116 3.54 19.04 -8.28
C ILE A 116 4.09 17.78 -8.91
N GLU A 117 5.40 17.69 -9.03
CA GLU A 117 6.09 16.46 -9.40
C GLU A 117 6.50 15.68 -8.15
N SER A 118 6.10 14.42 -8.08
CA SER A 118 6.45 13.55 -6.97
C SER A 118 7.60 12.63 -7.35
N MET A 119 8.73 12.85 -6.69
CA MET A 119 9.90 11.98 -6.82
C MET A 119 10.31 11.48 -5.44
N ILE A 120 10.53 10.16 -5.34
CA ILE A 120 11.16 9.63 -4.13
C ILE A 120 12.61 10.15 -4.08
N SER A 121 13.05 10.59 -2.89
CA SER A 121 14.46 10.94 -2.67
C SER A 121 15.32 9.77 -3.13
N ARG A 122 16.27 10.02 -4.05
CA ARG A 122 17.08 8.97 -4.69
C ARG A 122 17.85 8.17 -3.64
N VAL A 123 17.33 7.01 -3.31
CA VAL A 123 18.04 5.98 -2.57
C VAL A 123 18.40 4.88 -3.58
N CYS A 124 19.67 4.68 -3.82
CA CYS A 124 20.12 3.61 -4.72
C CYS A 124 20.13 2.29 -3.95
N ALA A 125 19.22 1.39 -4.28
CA ALA A 125 19.33 0.01 -3.81
C ALA A 125 20.56 -0.67 -4.43
N PRO A 126 21.15 -1.67 -3.74
CA PRO A 126 22.19 -2.53 -4.33
C PRO A 126 21.68 -3.19 -5.62
N THR A 127 22.56 -3.46 -6.57
CA THR A 127 22.21 -4.09 -7.85
C THR A 127 21.65 -5.50 -7.69
N GLN A 128 22.06 -6.21 -6.63
CA GLN A 128 21.57 -7.55 -6.32
C GLN A 128 21.47 -7.73 -4.81
N ILE A 129 20.30 -8.16 -4.36
CA ILE A 129 19.98 -8.41 -2.95
C ILE A 129 19.63 -9.89 -2.78
N SER A 130 20.42 -10.57 -1.93
CA SER A 130 20.25 -12.00 -1.62
C SER A 130 20.36 -12.31 -0.13
N GLN A 131 20.80 -11.35 0.70
CA GLN A 131 21.07 -11.57 2.11
C GLN A 131 20.50 -10.45 3.00
N PRO A 132 20.08 -10.75 4.24
CA PRO A 132 19.53 -9.77 5.17
C PRO A 132 20.45 -8.57 5.42
N MET A 133 21.77 -8.77 5.46
CA MET A 133 22.73 -7.70 5.70
C MET A 133 22.64 -6.59 4.65
N GLN A 134 22.37 -6.94 3.37
CA GLN A 134 22.23 -5.93 2.31
C GLN A 134 21.01 -5.04 2.52
N MET A 135 19.90 -5.61 3.03
CA MET A 135 18.70 -4.85 3.37
C MET A 135 18.88 -4.00 4.63
N ILE A 136 19.65 -4.47 5.61
CA ILE A 136 20.04 -3.70 6.78
C ILE A 136 20.91 -2.50 6.36
N MET A 137 21.87 -2.70 5.49
CA MET A 137 22.69 -1.60 4.96
C MET A 137 21.87 -0.60 4.15
N LEU A 138 20.90 -1.07 3.36
CA LEU A 138 19.97 -0.21 2.65
C LEU A 138 19.13 0.63 3.64
N ALA A 139 18.63 0.04 4.72
CA ALA A 139 17.89 0.75 5.74
C ALA A 139 18.74 1.83 6.44
N LYS A 140 19.99 1.52 6.76
CA LYS A 140 20.95 2.49 7.32
C LYS A 140 21.21 3.65 6.36
N GLU A 141 21.37 3.35 5.08
CA GLU A 141 21.56 4.39 4.06
C GLU A 141 20.32 5.27 3.89
N VAL A 142 19.10 4.69 3.90
CA VAL A 142 17.84 5.44 3.92
C VAL A 142 17.80 6.36 5.13
N ARG A 143 18.09 5.84 6.32
CA ARG A 143 18.10 6.65 7.55
C ARG A 143 19.13 7.78 7.47
N ARG A 144 20.30 7.54 6.90
CA ARG A 144 21.34 8.55 6.69
C ARG A 144 20.89 9.65 5.73
N ILE A 145 20.37 9.27 4.55
CA ILE A 145 19.91 10.22 3.51
C ILE A 145 18.73 11.05 4.02
N TRP A 146 17.80 10.42 4.77
CA TRP A 146 16.63 11.10 5.33
C TRP A 146 16.90 11.85 6.65
N GLY A 147 18.15 11.88 7.11
CA GLY A 147 18.56 12.62 8.31
C GLY A 147 17.95 12.10 9.62
N LEU A 148 17.59 10.82 9.70
CA LEU A 148 16.89 10.24 10.85
C LEU A 148 17.82 9.89 12.02
N GLY A 149 19.11 9.66 11.76
CA GLY A 149 20.05 9.16 12.75
C GLY A 149 19.52 7.87 13.40
N ILE A 150 19.68 7.74 14.73
CA ILE A 150 19.16 6.60 15.51
C ILE A 150 17.83 6.92 16.22
N SER A 151 17.27 8.10 16.02
CA SER A 151 16.05 8.54 16.73
C SER A 151 14.82 7.76 16.31
N PRO A 152 13.82 7.60 17.20
CA PRO A 152 12.52 7.05 16.83
C PRO A 152 11.86 7.90 15.72
N ILE A 153 11.13 7.24 14.84
CA ILE A 153 10.34 7.91 13.78
C ILE A 153 8.97 8.28 14.37
N PRO A 154 8.63 9.57 14.55
CA PRO A 154 7.36 9.95 15.17
C PRO A 154 6.14 9.50 14.36
N SER A 155 6.13 9.80 13.06
CA SER A 155 5.06 9.42 12.13
C SER A 155 5.66 8.82 10.87
N VAL A 156 5.51 7.51 10.72
CA VAL A 156 6.01 6.78 9.54
C VAL A 156 5.30 7.27 8.27
N LYS A 157 3.99 7.47 8.33
CA LYS A 157 3.20 7.97 7.19
C LYS A 157 3.70 9.35 6.72
N ASN A 158 3.85 10.30 7.66
CA ASN A 158 4.30 11.65 7.30
C ASN A 158 5.73 11.65 6.77
N LEU A 159 6.60 10.79 7.32
CA LEU A 159 7.96 10.61 6.82
C LEU A 159 7.94 10.16 5.36
N LEU A 160 7.19 9.11 5.05
CA LEU A 160 7.07 8.57 3.68
C LEU A 160 6.53 9.62 2.71
N MET A 161 5.46 10.32 3.11
CA MET A 161 4.86 11.39 2.28
C MET A 161 5.83 12.55 2.06
N GLY A 162 6.58 12.94 3.10
CA GLY A 162 7.61 13.98 3.01
C GLY A 162 8.77 13.61 2.08
N HIS A 163 8.99 12.32 1.83
CA HIS A 163 10.00 11.82 0.89
C HIS A 163 9.40 11.33 -0.45
N GLY A 164 8.18 11.77 -0.79
CA GLY A 164 7.58 11.59 -2.11
C GLY A 164 6.79 10.30 -2.31
N VAL A 165 6.64 9.44 -1.29
CA VAL A 165 5.80 8.24 -1.38
C VAL A 165 4.34 8.63 -1.16
N LYS A 166 3.44 8.27 -2.09
CA LYS A 166 2.00 8.48 -1.93
C LYS A 166 1.41 7.40 -1.05
N VAL A 167 0.98 7.76 0.15
CA VAL A 167 0.43 6.80 1.11
C VAL A 167 -1.08 6.92 1.19
N PHE A 168 -1.77 5.88 0.72
CA PHE A 168 -3.23 5.75 0.78
C PHE A 168 -3.64 4.78 1.88
N GLU A 169 -4.69 5.12 2.61
CA GLU A 169 -5.30 4.23 3.61
C GLU A 169 -6.71 3.88 3.14
N ILE A 170 -6.96 2.60 2.91
CA ILE A 170 -8.25 2.12 2.40
C ILE A 170 -8.80 0.99 3.27
N ASP A 171 -10.13 0.81 3.21
CA ASP A 171 -10.78 -0.38 3.77
C ASP A 171 -10.44 -1.59 2.90
N GLY A 172 -9.53 -2.42 3.39
CA GLY A 172 -9.14 -3.68 2.77
C GLY A 172 -9.81 -4.89 3.42
N PRO A 173 -9.87 -6.02 2.72
CA PRO A 173 -10.35 -7.28 3.26
C PRO A 173 -9.42 -7.81 4.36
N GLU A 174 -9.90 -8.78 5.13
CA GLU A 174 -9.07 -9.53 6.07
C GLU A 174 -7.91 -10.20 5.34
N GLY A 175 -6.73 -10.24 5.97
CA GLY A 175 -5.50 -10.76 5.34
C GLY A 175 -4.78 -9.79 4.39
N PHE A 176 -5.35 -8.62 4.11
CA PHE A 176 -4.65 -7.53 3.42
C PHE A 176 -4.06 -6.56 4.46
N ASP A 177 -2.76 -6.38 4.49
CA ASP A 177 -2.10 -5.39 5.34
C ASP A 177 -1.68 -4.15 4.57
N GLY A 178 -1.00 -4.33 3.46
CA GLY A 178 -0.50 -3.26 2.62
C GLY A 178 -0.03 -3.78 1.26
N ILE A 179 0.25 -2.86 0.38
CA ILE A 179 0.82 -3.10 -0.94
C ILE A 179 1.50 -1.84 -1.42
N SER A 180 2.59 -1.98 -2.17
CA SER A 180 3.31 -0.87 -2.77
C SER A 180 3.62 -1.12 -4.24
N GLY A 181 3.91 -0.05 -4.95
CA GLY A 181 4.23 -0.10 -6.38
C GLY A 181 4.47 1.29 -6.94
N TYR A 182 4.50 1.38 -8.25
CA TYR A 182 4.67 2.64 -8.97
C TYR A 182 3.48 2.91 -9.87
N ALA A 183 3.01 4.16 -9.88
CA ALA A 183 2.11 4.69 -10.89
C ALA A 183 2.95 5.33 -12.00
N ASN A 184 2.54 5.15 -13.27
CA ASN A 184 3.27 5.68 -14.43
C ASN A 184 4.78 5.34 -14.40
N SER A 185 5.16 4.18 -13.85
CA SER A 185 6.54 3.70 -13.72
C SER A 185 7.49 4.57 -12.86
N HIS A 186 7.05 5.72 -12.35
CA HIS A 186 7.92 6.66 -11.61
C HIS A 186 7.32 7.22 -10.33
N THR A 187 6.00 7.25 -10.15
CA THR A 187 5.36 7.78 -8.94
C THR A 187 5.19 6.68 -7.90
N PRO A 188 5.99 6.67 -6.82
CA PRO A 188 5.91 5.63 -5.81
C PRO A 188 4.64 5.76 -4.99
N LEU A 189 3.91 4.68 -4.85
CA LEU A 189 2.69 4.63 -4.06
C LEU A 189 2.68 3.45 -3.09
N MET A 190 1.96 3.63 -2.00
CA MET A 190 1.75 2.64 -0.97
C MET A 190 0.31 2.69 -0.50
N VAL A 191 -0.31 1.54 -0.37
CA VAL A 191 -1.67 1.41 0.13
C VAL A 191 -1.66 0.54 1.37
N ILE A 192 -2.19 1.06 2.46
CA ILE A 192 -2.23 0.39 3.77
C ILE A 192 -3.69 0.14 4.15
N ASN A 193 -3.96 -1.02 4.73
CA ASN A 193 -5.28 -1.31 5.26
C ASN A 193 -5.53 -0.49 6.54
N LYS A 194 -6.52 0.41 6.50
CA LYS A 194 -6.87 1.24 7.66
C LYS A 194 -7.46 0.42 8.83
N ASN A 195 -7.89 -0.82 8.57
CA ASN A 195 -8.44 -1.71 9.58
C ASN A 195 -7.37 -2.38 10.47
N ILE A 196 -6.08 -2.15 10.22
CA ILE A 196 -5.01 -2.56 11.12
C ILE A 196 -5.11 -1.73 12.41
N GLN A 197 -5.63 -2.33 13.49
CA GLN A 197 -5.80 -1.65 14.78
C GLN A 197 -4.48 -1.50 15.55
N ASN A 198 -3.57 -2.47 15.41
CA ASN A 198 -2.29 -2.45 16.09
C ASN A 198 -1.33 -1.44 15.43
N THR A 199 -0.93 -0.43 16.18
CA THR A 199 -0.07 0.66 15.70
C THR A 199 1.31 0.19 15.30
N GLU A 200 1.93 -0.72 16.06
CA GLU A 200 3.26 -1.28 15.78
C GLU A 200 3.23 -2.06 14.48
N ARG A 201 2.18 -2.90 14.27
CA ARG A 201 1.99 -3.64 13.01
C ARG A 201 1.81 -2.68 11.83
N ARG A 202 1.00 -1.64 11.98
CA ARG A 202 0.81 -0.64 10.92
C ARG A 202 2.10 0.06 10.55
N ARG A 203 2.90 0.47 11.53
CA ARG A 203 4.22 1.09 11.31
C ARG A 203 5.18 0.13 10.61
N PHE A 204 5.21 -1.13 11.05
CA PHE A 204 6.02 -2.17 10.44
C PHE A 204 5.63 -2.41 8.97
N THR A 205 4.32 -2.52 8.69
CA THR A 205 3.79 -2.68 7.33
C THR A 205 4.26 -1.54 6.41
N HIS A 206 4.21 -0.28 6.86
CA HIS A 206 4.71 0.83 6.05
C HIS A 206 6.19 0.68 5.68
N MET A 207 7.04 0.29 6.63
CA MET A 207 8.48 0.11 6.35
C MET A 207 8.76 -1.14 5.51
N HIS A 208 7.99 -2.19 5.68
CA HIS A 208 8.02 -3.39 4.85
C HIS A 208 7.67 -3.07 3.39
N GLU A 209 6.62 -2.30 3.16
CA GLU A 209 6.23 -1.87 1.82
C GLU A 209 7.25 -0.88 1.21
N LEU A 210 7.91 -0.05 2.02
CA LEU A 210 9.03 0.78 1.56
C LEU A 210 10.20 -0.09 1.05
N ALA A 211 10.50 -1.20 1.74
CA ALA A 211 11.53 -2.14 1.29
C ALA A 211 11.21 -2.67 -0.12
N HIS A 212 9.95 -3.03 -0.38
CA HIS A 212 9.52 -3.46 -1.70
C HIS A 212 9.67 -2.35 -2.75
N LEU A 213 9.29 -1.11 -2.45
CA LEU A 213 9.48 0.01 -3.37
C LEU A 213 10.95 0.21 -3.76
N LEU A 214 11.85 0.11 -2.79
CA LEU A 214 13.26 0.39 -3.02
C LEU A 214 14.01 -0.79 -3.66
N ALA A 215 13.63 -2.04 -3.32
CA ALA A 215 14.43 -3.23 -3.63
C ALA A 215 13.80 -4.19 -4.65
N ASN A 216 12.56 -3.94 -5.13
CA ASN A 216 11.81 -4.90 -5.95
C ASN A 216 12.56 -5.41 -7.19
N THR A 217 13.29 -4.54 -7.87
CA THR A 217 14.08 -4.89 -9.07
C THR A 217 15.46 -5.45 -8.74
N SER A 218 15.88 -5.40 -7.47
CA SER A 218 17.22 -5.78 -7.01
C SER A 218 17.26 -7.16 -6.37
N PHE A 219 16.13 -7.80 -6.10
CA PHE A 219 16.13 -9.14 -5.53
C PHE A 219 16.72 -10.16 -6.50
N ASP A 220 17.60 -11.03 -5.98
CA ASP A 220 18.12 -12.17 -6.76
C ASP A 220 16.95 -13.05 -7.24
N ALA A 221 16.92 -13.33 -8.54
CA ALA A 221 15.85 -14.10 -9.16
C ALA A 221 15.69 -15.54 -8.61
N ARG A 222 16.72 -16.05 -7.92
CA ARG A 222 16.74 -17.39 -7.29
C ARG A 222 16.03 -17.40 -5.92
N LEU A 223 15.78 -16.23 -5.33
CA LEU A 223 15.10 -16.15 -4.03
C LEU A 223 13.64 -16.54 -4.15
N SER A 224 13.18 -17.38 -3.24
CA SER A 224 11.76 -17.61 -3.07
C SER A 224 11.07 -16.31 -2.63
N LYS A 225 9.76 -16.20 -2.90
CA LYS A 225 8.97 -15.05 -2.39
C LYS A 225 9.02 -14.94 -0.86
N HIS A 226 9.00 -16.07 -0.18
CA HIS A 226 9.11 -16.11 1.28
C HIS A 226 10.44 -15.52 1.78
N ASP A 227 11.55 -15.81 1.08
CA ASP A 227 12.84 -15.24 1.44
C ASP A 227 12.89 -13.74 1.15
N GLN A 228 12.32 -13.28 0.03
CA GLN A 228 12.17 -11.85 -0.25
C GLN A 228 11.38 -11.12 0.84
N GLU A 229 10.28 -11.71 1.35
CA GLU A 229 9.51 -11.14 2.47
C GLU A 229 10.38 -11.02 3.74
N LYS A 230 11.17 -12.04 4.08
CA LYS A 230 12.10 -11.97 5.22
C LYS A 230 13.15 -10.87 5.06
N LEU A 231 13.61 -10.63 3.84
CA LEU A 231 14.53 -9.53 3.54
C LEU A 231 13.86 -8.17 3.77
N CYS A 232 12.61 -8.01 3.34
CA CYS A 232 11.82 -6.80 3.62
C CYS A 232 11.57 -6.60 5.12
N ASP A 233 11.33 -7.69 5.88
CA ASP A 233 11.20 -7.63 7.33
C ASP A 233 12.50 -7.17 8.02
N ALA A 234 13.66 -7.60 7.51
CA ALA A 234 14.95 -7.15 8.03
C ALA A 234 15.16 -5.65 7.83
N PHE A 235 14.78 -5.12 6.65
CA PHE A 235 14.78 -3.69 6.37
C PHE A 235 13.84 -2.92 7.31
N ALA A 236 12.58 -3.37 7.41
CA ALA A 236 11.57 -2.72 8.24
C ALA A 236 11.98 -2.66 9.72
N SER A 237 12.54 -3.75 10.22
CA SER A 237 13.08 -3.84 11.58
C SER A 237 14.20 -2.82 11.81
N GLU A 238 15.18 -2.73 10.91
CA GLU A 238 16.31 -1.79 11.02
C GLU A 238 15.84 -0.33 10.88
N MET A 239 14.87 -0.06 9.99
CA MET A 239 14.27 1.28 9.86
C MET A 239 13.58 1.73 11.14
N LEU A 240 12.87 0.85 11.84
CA LEU A 240 12.14 1.21 13.07
C LEU A 240 13.01 1.15 14.32
N LEU A 241 13.94 0.20 14.40
CA LEU A 241 14.84 0.00 15.54
C LEU A 241 16.27 -0.26 15.04
N PRO A 242 17.10 0.79 14.91
CA PRO A 242 18.49 0.64 14.45
C PRO A 242 19.33 -0.28 15.34
N ALA A 243 20.26 -1.01 14.73
CA ALA A 243 21.18 -1.91 15.42
C ALA A 243 21.96 -1.21 16.54
N GLU A 244 22.35 0.05 16.33
CA GLU A 244 23.07 0.85 17.32
C GLU A 244 22.23 1.11 18.57
N VAL A 245 20.90 1.17 18.45
CA VAL A 245 19.98 1.30 19.59
C VAL A 245 19.89 -0.03 20.32
N VAL A 246 19.78 -1.14 19.58
CA VAL A 246 19.73 -2.50 20.15
C VAL A 246 20.99 -2.76 20.97
N GLU A 247 22.15 -2.44 20.43
CA GLU A 247 23.43 -2.59 21.12
C GLU A 247 23.53 -1.68 22.36
N ARG A 248 23.14 -0.42 22.24
CA ARG A 248 23.15 0.53 23.37
C ARG A 248 22.23 0.11 24.51
N GLU A 249 21.03 -0.36 24.19
CA GLU A 249 20.01 -0.67 25.20
C GLU A 249 20.22 -2.05 25.84
N PHE A 250 20.79 -3.01 25.10
CA PHE A 250 20.82 -4.42 25.48
C PHE A 250 22.19 -5.10 25.38
N GLY A 251 23.17 -4.54 24.63
CA GLY A 251 24.41 -5.22 24.25
C GLY A 251 25.28 -5.69 25.44
N SER A 252 25.24 -4.99 26.55
CA SER A 252 26.01 -5.35 27.77
C SER A 252 25.21 -6.21 28.77
N LYS A 253 24.00 -6.64 28.47
CA LYS A 253 23.09 -7.27 29.41
C LYS A 253 23.08 -8.79 29.30
N SER A 254 23.31 -9.48 30.39
CA SER A 254 23.15 -10.95 30.51
C SER A 254 21.68 -11.37 30.69
N LYS A 255 20.83 -10.47 31.16
CA LYS A 255 19.38 -10.68 31.34
C LYS A 255 18.63 -9.42 30.93
N ILE A 256 17.54 -9.59 30.22
CA ILE A 256 16.68 -8.50 29.74
C ILE A 256 15.32 -8.64 30.42
N ALA A 257 14.89 -7.59 31.14
CA ALA A 257 13.59 -7.56 31.78
C ALA A 257 12.49 -7.15 30.78
N VAL A 258 11.28 -7.67 30.97
CA VAL A 258 10.11 -7.32 30.12
C VAL A 258 9.83 -5.82 30.12
N GLN A 259 10.06 -5.12 31.23
CA GLN A 259 9.90 -3.67 31.33
C GLN A 259 10.85 -2.90 30.40
N GLU A 260 12.05 -3.41 30.17
CA GLU A 260 13.02 -2.81 29.25
C GLU A 260 12.55 -2.96 27.80
N LEU A 261 12.06 -4.15 27.44
CA LEU A 261 11.45 -4.37 26.11
C LEU A 261 10.25 -3.44 25.89
N LYS A 262 9.35 -3.30 26.90
CA LYS A 262 8.21 -2.38 26.82
C LYS A 262 8.62 -0.91 26.70
N ARG A 263 9.71 -0.50 27.35
CA ARG A 263 10.26 0.86 27.20
C ARG A 263 10.70 1.13 25.77
N VAL A 264 11.45 0.20 25.17
CA VAL A 264 11.90 0.32 23.77
C VAL A 264 10.71 0.22 22.82
N GLN A 265 9.76 -0.71 23.04
CA GLN A 265 8.51 -0.80 22.28
C GLN A 265 7.79 0.56 22.23
N LYS A 266 7.57 1.18 23.39
CA LYS A 266 6.88 2.46 23.48
C LYS A 266 7.65 3.59 22.80
N ALA A 267 8.98 3.63 22.95
CA ALA A 267 9.82 4.67 22.39
C ALA A 267 9.90 4.59 20.85
N TYR A 268 10.07 3.39 20.30
CA TYR A 268 10.31 3.17 18.87
C TYR A 268 9.05 2.75 18.09
N GLY A 269 7.96 2.40 18.78
CA GLY A 269 6.72 1.95 18.16
C GLY A 269 6.90 0.68 17.32
N ILE A 270 7.61 -0.29 17.86
CA ILE A 270 7.87 -1.61 17.27
C ILE A 270 7.42 -2.70 18.25
N SER A 271 6.93 -3.85 17.78
CA SER A 271 6.44 -4.92 18.66
C SER A 271 7.57 -5.57 19.47
N ILE A 272 7.23 -6.14 20.62
CA ILE A 272 8.20 -6.90 21.46
C ILE A 272 8.80 -8.07 20.66
N ASP A 273 7.99 -8.78 19.87
CA ASP A 273 8.46 -9.89 19.04
C ASP A 273 9.52 -9.44 18.03
N ALA A 274 9.30 -8.27 17.39
CA ALA A 274 10.28 -7.70 16.47
C ALA A 274 11.56 -7.23 17.19
N ILE A 275 11.47 -6.76 18.44
CA ILE A 275 12.64 -6.45 19.27
C ILE A 275 13.42 -7.74 19.57
N ILE A 276 12.73 -8.81 20.00
CA ILE A 276 13.36 -10.11 20.29
C ILE A 276 14.01 -10.68 19.03
N TYR A 277 13.35 -10.60 17.88
CA TYR A 277 13.94 -11.01 16.61
C TYR A 277 15.21 -10.21 16.28
N SER A 278 15.20 -8.91 16.52
CA SER A 278 16.38 -8.05 16.34
C SER A 278 17.52 -8.45 17.29
N LEU A 279 17.23 -8.73 18.56
CA LEU A 279 18.21 -9.20 19.56
C LEU A 279 18.88 -10.52 19.12
N LYS A 280 18.09 -11.50 18.66
CA LYS A 280 18.61 -12.77 18.12
C LYS A 280 19.50 -12.54 16.92
N ARG A 281 19.07 -11.70 15.98
CA ARG A 281 19.84 -11.39 14.77
C ARG A 281 21.19 -10.73 15.07
N HIS A 282 21.28 -9.92 16.13
CA HIS A 282 22.52 -9.28 16.58
C HIS A 282 23.36 -10.14 17.55
N GLY A 283 22.95 -11.38 17.82
CA GLY A 283 23.66 -12.28 18.71
C GLY A 283 23.66 -11.89 20.20
N ILE A 284 22.79 -10.94 20.58
CA ILE A 284 22.65 -10.48 21.98
C ILE A 284 21.79 -11.49 22.77
N PHE A 285 20.96 -12.25 22.08
CA PHE A 285 20.09 -13.25 22.68
C PHE A 285 20.31 -14.61 22.00
N ASN A 286 20.91 -15.56 22.71
CA ASN A 286 21.00 -16.96 22.29
C ASN A 286 19.92 -17.78 23.00
N GLU A 287 19.24 -18.66 22.27
CA GLU A 287 18.36 -19.68 22.86
C GLU A 287 19.28 -20.72 23.55
N ASN A 288 19.45 -20.59 24.88
CA ASN A 288 19.89 -21.66 25.76
C ASN A 288 18.78 -21.97 26.76
#